data_1b37dc1cf78936b7760f1bf21b2e6c8d
#
_entry.id   1b37dc1cf78936b7760f1bf21b2e6c8d
#
_cell.length_a   1.000
_cell.length_b   1.000
_cell.length_c   1.000
_cell.angle_alpha   90.00
_cell.angle_beta   90.00
_cell.angle_gamma   90.00
#
_symmetry.space_group_name_H-M   'P 1'
#
loop_
_entity.id
_entity.type
_entity.pdbx_description
1 polymer ?
#
loop_
_entity_poly.entity_id
_entity_poly.type
_entity_poly.pdbx_seq_one_letter_code
_entity_poly.pdbx_strand_id
1 'polypeptide(L)'
;ENDLFVCQRYILPERSGRFNLIEHNVFDRLSESIVYIIHTHIHGQYNILLSGDFNSRTSVNRDYIDFDTSGEFLSLHNYTADRVRVSQDNGHTNNNGIALLEFCKQTGLRIINGRCGQDDGVGKYT
;
A
#
# COMPACT_ATOMS: atom_id res chain seq x y z
N GLU A 1 -13.68 6.42 -19.54
CA GLU A 1 -13.54 5.21 -18.68
C GLU A 1 -12.16 5.24 -18.05
N ASN A 2 -12.11 4.95 -16.76
CA ASN A 2 -10.83 4.83 -16.05
C ASN A 2 -10.54 3.34 -15.91
N ASP A 3 -9.36 2.92 -16.30
CA ASP A 3 -8.91 1.55 -16.11
C ASP A 3 -8.67 1.25 -14.63
N LEU A 4 -9.06 0.06 -14.18
CA LEU A 4 -8.76 -0.43 -12.84
C LEU A 4 -7.79 -1.60 -12.92
N PHE A 5 -6.60 -1.40 -12.39
CA PHE A 5 -5.62 -2.47 -12.21
C PHE A 5 -5.74 -3.09 -10.84
N VAL A 6 -6.00 -4.39 -10.81
CA VAL A 6 -6.07 -5.17 -9.57
C VAL A 6 -4.85 -6.08 -9.50
N CYS A 7 -4.02 -5.88 -8.50
CA CYS A 7 -2.88 -6.75 -8.20
C CYS A 7 -3.14 -7.49 -6.89
N GLN A 8 -3.08 -8.81 -6.92
CA GLN A 8 -3.22 -9.65 -5.74
C GLN A 8 -1.87 -10.24 -5.34
N ARG A 9 -1.51 -10.11 -4.05
CA ARG A 9 -0.23 -10.58 -3.53
C ARG A 9 -0.39 -11.27 -2.17
N TYR A 10 0.51 -12.22 -1.95
CA TYR A 10 0.75 -12.83 -0.65
C TYR A 10 2.21 -12.60 -0.27
N ILE A 11 2.43 -11.99 0.89
CA ILE A 11 3.77 -11.77 1.46
C ILE A 11 3.94 -12.70 2.64
N LEU A 12 5.04 -13.43 2.67
CA LEU A 12 5.32 -14.38 3.75
C LEU A 12 5.45 -13.66 5.10
N PRO A 13 4.93 -14.25 6.19
CA PRO A 13 5.16 -13.71 7.51
C PRO A 13 6.66 -13.79 7.89
N GLU A 14 7.16 -12.81 8.61
CA GLU A 14 8.58 -12.67 8.98
C GLU A 14 9.18 -13.88 9.69
N ARG A 15 8.35 -14.62 10.42
CA ARG A 15 8.78 -15.82 11.16
C ARG A 15 8.62 -17.11 10.37
N SER A 16 8.27 -17.02 9.09
CA SER A 16 8.22 -18.17 8.22
C SER A 16 9.64 -18.69 7.96
N GLY A 17 9.85 -19.98 8.08
CA GLY A 17 11.13 -20.60 7.73
C GLY A 17 11.55 -20.40 6.27
N ARG A 18 10.62 -19.95 5.41
CA ARG A 18 10.86 -19.59 4.02
C ARG A 18 11.17 -18.11 3.82
N PHE A 19 11.00 -17.28 4.84
CA PHE A 19 11.21 -15.82 4.74
C PHE A 19 12.65 -15.49 4.31
N ASN A 20 13.64 -16.21 4.82
CA ASN A 20 15.05 -16.01 4.50
C ASN A 20 15.45 -16.46 3.08
N LEU A 21 14.56 -17.16 2.37
CA LEU A 21 14.79 -17.63 1.00
C LEU A 21 14.31 -16.59 -0.04
N ILE A 22 13.61 -15.55 0.42
CA ILE A 22 13.10 -14.48 -0.43
C ILE A 22 14.04 -13.30 -0.31
N GLU A 23 14.52 -12.81 -1.45
CA GLU A 23 15.32 -11.60 -1.52
C GLU A 23 14.63 -10.46 -0.75
N HIS A 24 15.42 -9.71 -0.01
CA HIS A 24 15.01 -8.76 1.03
C HIS A 24 14.09 -7.60 0.60
N ASN A 25 13.61 -7.56 -0.64
CA ASN A 25 12.86 -6.41 -1.13
C ASN A 25 11.64 -6.76 -1.99
N VAL A 26 10.66 -7.44 -1.38
CA VAL A 26 9.40 -7.79 -2.05
C VAL A 26 8.65 -6.54 -2.51
N PHE A 27 8.70 -5.46 -1.74
CA PHE A 27 8.02 -4.21 -2.07
C PHE A 27 8.70 -3.43 -3.19
N ASP A 28 10.04 -3.49 -3.30
CA ASP A 28 10.75 -2.88 -4.44
C ASP A 28 10.38 -3.59 -5.74
N ARG A 29 10.38 -4.92 -5.73
CA ARG A 29 9.93 -5.70 -6.90
C ARG A 29 8.47 -5.42 -7.27
N LEU A 30 7.63 -5.17 -6.26
CA LEU A 30 6.25 -4.79 -6.50
C LEU A 30 6.17 -3.40 -7.13
N SER A 31 6.97 -2.44 -6.66
CA SER A 31 7.09 -1.10 -7.24
C SER A 31 7.53 -1.16 -8.70
N GLU A 32 8.60 -1.91 -8.99
CA GLU A 32 9.09 -2.12 -10.37
C GLU A 32 8.02 -2.71 -11.28
N SER A 33 7.28 -3.71 -10.78
CA SER A 33 6.21 -4.35 -11.54
C SER A 33 5.06 -3.38 -11.84
N ILE A 34 4.69 -2.54 -10.88
CA ILE A 34 3.64 -1.52 -11.04
C ILE A 34 4.08 -0.49 -12.07
N VAL A 35 5.31 0.02 -11.95
CA VAL A 35 5.88 0.97 -12.91
C VAL A 35 5.91 0.38 -14.31
N TYR A 36 6.35 -0.86 -14.46
CA TYR A 36 6.37 -1.56 -15.74
C TYR A 36 4.96 -1.64 -16.35
N ILE A 37 3.96 -2.04 -15.57
CA ILE A 37 2.57 -2.15 -16.02
C ILE A 37 2.04 -0.79 -16.47
N ILE A 38 2.27 0.25 -15.67
CA ILE A 38 1.85 1.61 -16.00
C ILE A 38 2.43 2.04 -17.35
N HIS A 39 3.73 1.88 -17.53
CA HIS A 39 4.40 2.33 -18.74
C HIS A 39 4.08 1.52 -20.00
N THR A 40 3.77 0.23 -19.86
CA THR A 40 3.61 -0.66 -21.02
C THR A 40 2.15 -0.91 -21.41
N HIS A 41 1.22 -0.83 -20.47
CA HIS A 41 -0.15 -1.30 -20.68
C HIS A 41 -1.22 -0.24 -20.44
N ILE A 42 -0.86 0.90 -19.82
CA ILE A 42 -1.85 1.91 -19.48
C ILE A 42 -1.66 3.15 -20.33
N HIS A 43 -2.73 3.50 -21.06
CA HIS A 43 -2.81 4.72 -21.87
C HIS A 43 -4.00 5.55 -21.39
N GLY A 44 -3.77 6.47 -20.45
CA GLY A 44 -4.83 7.35 -19.94
C GLY A 44 -4.95 7.37 -18.42
N GLN A 45 -6.15 7.68 -17.91
CA GLN A 45 -6.41 7.68 -16.47
C GLN A 45 -6.64 6.26 -15.95
N TYR A 46 -6.06 5.96 -14.82
CA TYR A 46 -6.14 4.63 -14.21
C TYR A 46 -6.22 4.70 -12.68
N ASN A 47 -6.67 3.60 -12.09
CA ASN A 47 -6.63 3.34 -10.67
C ASN A 47 -5.89 2.03 -10.40
N ILE A 48 -5.19 1.95 -9.28
CA ILE A 48 -4.49 0.74 -8.87
C ILE A 48 -5.07 0.28 -7.53
N LEU A 49 -5.45 -0.99 -7.47
CA LEU A 49 -5.87 -1.66 -6.26
C LEU A 49 -4.92 -2.82 -5.96
N LEU A 50 -4.19 -2.70 -4.86
CA LEU A 50 -3.44 -3.82 -4.31
C LEU A 50 -4.29 -4.53 -3.26
N SER A 51 -4.39 -5.84 -3.40
CA SER A 51 -5.18 -6.70 -2.52
C SER A 51 -4.38 -7.94 -2.12
N GLY A 52 -4.65 -8.50 -0.96
CA GLY A 52 -4.03 -9.74 -0.53
C GLY A 52 -3.62 -9.73 0.94
N ASP A 53 -2.93 -10.78 1.35
CA ASP A 53 -2.35 -10.88 2.68
C ASP A 53 -0.89 -10.43 2.65
N PHE A 54 -0.64 -9.25 3.17
CA PHE A 54 0.69 -8.65 3.24
C PHE A 54 1.47 -9.05 4.49
N ASN A 55 0.85 -9.74 5.44
CA ASN A 55 1.42 -10.05 6.75
C ASN A 55 2.10 -8.82 7.40
N SER A 56 1.49 -7.65 7.19
CA SER A 56 2.02 -6.33 7.52
C SER A 56 1.19 -5.68 8.61
N ARG A 57 1.77 -5.57 9.80
CA ARG A 57 1.18 -4.79 10.89
C ARG A 57 1.66 -3.36 10.80
N THR A 58 0.76 -2.45 10.52
CA THR A 58 1.07 -1.01 10.32
C THR A 58 0.58 -0.12 11.44
N SER A 59 -0.26 -0.65 12.35
CA SER A 59 -0.89 0.13 13.41
C SER A 59 -1.57 1.40 12.83
N VAL A 60 -1.46 2.52 13.51
CA VAL A 60 -1.95 3.84 13.06
C VAL A 60 -0.88 4.68 12.37
N ASN A 61 0.26 4.08 12.01
CA ASN A 61 1.33 4.81 11.38
C ASN A 61 0.92 5.36 10.01
N ARG A 62 1.46 6.53 9.68
CA ARG A 62 1.15 7.22 8.42
C ARG A 62 1.75 6.49 7.23
N ASP A 63 0.96 6.34 6.21
CA ASP A 63 1.30 5.79 4.90
C ASP A 63 1.43 6.87 3.82
N TYR A 64 1.61 8.13 4.24
CA TYR A 64 1.77 9.29 3.37
C TYR A 64 2.79 10.27 3.96
N ILE A 65 3.29 11.17 3.13
CA ILE A 65 4.17 12.27 3.50
C ILE A 65 3.33 13.54 3.56
N ASP A 66 3.38 14.26 4.68
CA ASP A 66 2.67 15.53 4.82
C ASP A 66 3.19 16.54 3.77
N PHE A 67 2.28 17.20 3.08
CA PHE A 67 2.59 18.22 2.07
C PHE A 67 3.41 17.71 0.87
N ASP A 68 3.34 16.43 0.58
CA ASP A 68 4.00 15.87 -0.59
C ASP A 68 3.33 16.40 -1.87
N THR A 69 4.04 17.25 -2.57
CA THR A 69 3.67 17.75 -3.91
C THR A 69 4.34 16.96 -5.02
N SER A 70 5.20 15.99 -4.67
CA SER A 70 6.03 15.23 -5.61
C SER A 70 5.31 14.06 -6.27
N GLY A 71 4.00 13.97 -6.15
CA GLY A 71 3.16 12.90 -6.70
C GLY A 71 3.28 12.67 -8.21
N GLU A 72 4.52 12.54 -8.69
CA GLU A 72 4.84 12.33 -10.08
C GLU A 72 4.38 10.98 -10.63
N PHE A 73 4.22 9.98 -9.77
CA PHE A 73 3.84 8.63 -10.20
C PHE A 73 2.35 8.44 -10.37
N LEU A 74 1.57 9.05 -9.52
CA LEU A 74 0.13 8.97 -9.56
C LEU A 74 -0.37 10.40 -9.48
N SER A 75 -0.84 10.97 -10.57
CA SER A 75 -1.47 12.29 -10.57
C SER A 75 -2.80 12.20 -9.78
N LEU A 76 -2.66 12.10 -8.48
CA LEU A 76 -3.77 12.04 -7.52
C LEU A 76 -4.35 13.45 -7.34
N HIS A 77 -4.84 14.01 -8.43
CA HIS A 77 -5.64 15.21 -8.36
C HIS A 77 -6.87 14.93 -7.49
N ASN A 78 -6.93 15.59 -6.34
CA ASN A 78 -8.06 15.57 -5.40
C ASN A 78 -8.17 14.35 -4.46
N TYR A 79 -7.07 13.72 -4.07
CA TYR A 79 -7.15 12.66 -3.08
C TYR A 79 -7.23 13.25 -1.65
N THR A 80 -8.41 13.18 -1.05
CA THR A 80 -8.67 13.67 0.32
C THR A 80 -8.26 12.70 1.42
N ALA A 81 -7.53 11.64 1.11
CA ALA A 81 -7.25 10.56 2.03
C ALA A 81 -5.93 10.70 2.81
N ASP A 82 -5.23 11.83 2.68
CA ASP A 82 -4.07 12.14 3.53
C ASP A 82 -4.52 12.52 4.93
N ARG A 83 -5.16 11.57 5.59
CA ARG A 83 -5.60 11.65 6.97
C ARG A 83 -5.08 10.46 7.75
N VAL A 84 -4.86 10.66 9.04
CA VAL A 84 -4.47 9.57 9.93
C VAL A 84 -5.55 8.50 9.89
N ARG A 85 -5.13 7.29 9.63
CA ARG A 85 -5.97 6.11 9.55
C ARG A 85 -6.35 5.63 10.96
N VAL A 86 -7.58 5.21 11.15
CA VAL A 86 -7.97 4.47 12.34
C VAL A 86 -7.62 2.99 12.15
N SER A 87 -7.12 2.35 13.19
CA SER A 87 -6.85 0.91 13.21
C SER A 87 -7.12 0.36 14.60
N GLN A 88 -7.79 -0.79 14.66
CA GLN A 88 -7.96 -1.54 15.91
C GLN A 88 -6.70 -2.34 16.26
N ASP A 89 -5.77 -2.49 15.33
CA ASP A 89 -4.46 -3.08 15.61
C ASP A 89 -3.56 -2.08 16.32
N ASN A 90 -3.57 -2.12 17.65
CA ASN A 90 -2.71 -1.32 18.51
C ASN A 90 -1.34 -1.99 18.77
N GLY A 91 -1.04 -3.08 18.06
CA GLY A 91 0.20 -3.82 18.19
C GLY A 91 1.41 -3.09 17.63
N HIS A 92 2.57 -3.69 17.78
CA HIS A 92 3.80 -3.17 17.19
C HIS A 92 3.76 -3.30 15.67
N THR A 93 4.23 -2.28 14.98
CA THR A 93 4.52 -2.36 13.55
C THR A 93 5.64 -3.39 13.34
N ASN A 94 5.40 -4.37 12.50
CA ASN A 94 6.41 -5.35 12.13
C ASN A 94 7.24 -4.88 10.92
N ASN A 95 8.31 -5.61 10.55
CA ASN A 95 9.18 -5.19 9.44
C ASN A 95 8.44 -5.14 8.10
N ASN A 96 7.55 -6.10 7.82
CA ASN A 96 6.69 -6.05 6.65
C ASN A 96 5.79 -4.80 6.68
N GLY A 97 5.30 -4.42 7.86
CA GLY A 97 4.50 -3.21 8.04
C GLY A 97 5.29 -1.94 7.78
N ILE A 98 6.53 -1.85 8.25
CA ILE A 98 7.44 -0.74 7.96
C ILE A 98 7.66 -0.64 6.45
N ALA A 99 7.99 -1.75 5.80
CA ALA A 99 8.23 -1.81 4.36
C ALA A 99 6.98 -1.43 3.55
N LEU A 100 5.80 -1.88 3.96
CA LEU A 100 4.53 -1.49 3.34
C LEU A 100 4.26 0.02 3.46
N LEU A 101 4.52 0.61 4.64
CA LEU A 101 4.35 2.05 4.84
C LEU A 101 5.29 2.86 3.96
N GLU A 102 6.56 2.46 3.85
CA GLU A 102 7.52 3.11 2.96
C GLU A 102 7.12 2.95 1.49
N PHE A 103 6.68 1.77 1.08
CA PHE A 103 6.13 1.53 -0.25
C PHE A 103 4.95 2.45 -0.55
N CYS A 104 4.00 2.61 0.38
CA CYS A 104 2.87 3.53 0.21
C CYS A 104 3.33 4.98 0.04
N LYS A 105 4.30 5.43 0.84
CA LYS A 105 4.86 6.79 0.74
C LYS A 105 5.55 7.03 -0.61
N GLN A 106 6.32 6.05 -1.08
CA GLN A 106 7.04 6.15 -2.35
C GLN A 106 6.13 6.13 -3.57
N THR A 107 5.07 5.32 -3.53
CA THR A 107 4.18 5.12 -4.69
C THR A 107 2.95 6.02 -4.69
N GLY A 108 2.66 6.69 -3.59
CA GLY A 108 1.41 7.44 -3.42
C GLY A 108 0.18 6.56 -3.15
N LEU A 109 0.34 5.25 -3.04
CA LEU A 109 -0.75 4.35 -2.64
C LEU A 109 -1.14 4.58 -1.19
N ARG A 110 -2.37 4.24 -0.85
CA ARG A 110 -2.91 4.41 0.51
C ARG A 110 -3.55 3.12 1.00
N ILE A 111 -3.34 2.82 2.27
CA ILE A 111 -4.02 1.70 2.94
C ILE A 111 -5.47 2.10 3.16
N ILE A 112 -6.40 1.36 2.56
CA ILE A 112 -7.84 1.69 2.61
C ILE A 112 -8.54 1.19 3.88
N ASN A 113 -7.95 0.24 4.61
CA ASN A 113 -8.47 -0.20 5.90
C ASN A 113 -8.58 1.00 6.86
N GLY A 114 -9.74 1.19 7.46
CA GLY A 114 -10.04 2.32 8.33
C GLY A 114 -10.35 3.65 7.63
N ARG A 115 -10.44 3.64 6.28
CA ARG A 115 -10.68 4.86 5.49
C ARG A 115 -11.89 4.80 4.57
N CYS A 116 -12.44 3.63 4.30
CA CYS A 116 -13.44 3.47 3.27
C CYS A 116 -14.68 2.71 3.73
N GLY A 117 -15.83 3.12 3.20
CA GLY A 117 -17.09 2.41 3.38
C GLY A 117 -17.49 2.25 4.84
N GLN A 118 -17.96 1.07 5.20
CA GLN A 118 -18.39 0.75 6.57
C GLN A 118 -17.22 0.62 7.57
N ASP A 119 -15.99 0.56 7.07
CA ASP A 119 -14.78 0.49 7.89
C ASP A 119 -14.16 1.87 8.14
N ASP A 120 -14.71 2.93 7.54
CA ASP A 120 -14.24 4.30 7.75
C ASP A 120 -14.35 4.70 9.22
N GLY A 121 -13.24 5.10 9.82
CA GLY A 121 -13.13 5.43 11.23
C GLY A 121 -13.17 4.24 12.20
N VAL A 122 -13.19 3.00 11.70
CA VAL A 122 -13.24 1.77 12.51
C VAL A 122 -11.92 1.01 12.46
N GLY A 123 -11.41 0.73 11.28
CA GLY A 123 -10.14 0.05 11.06
C GLY A 123 -10.09 -1.35 11.65
N LYS A 124 -11.03 -2.20 11.26
CA LYS A 124 -11.13 -3.57 11.76
C LYS A 124 -9.84 -4.36 11.52
N TYR A 125 -9.61 -5.35 12.37
CA TYR A 125 -8.58 -6.36 12.12
C TYR A 125 -8.84 -7.06 10.79
N THR A 126 -7.81 -7.19 9.98
CA THR A 126 -7.82 -7.93 8.72
C THR A 126 -6.90 -9.14 8.82
#